data_d101629190cecc43ede1e82bca828744
#
_entry.id   d101629190cecc43ede1e82bca828744
#
_cell.length_a   1.000
_cell.length_b   1.000
_cell.length_c   1.000
_cell.angle_alpha   90.00
_cell.angle_beta   90.00
_cell.angle_gamma   90.00
#
_symmetry.space_group_name_H-M   'P 1'
#
loop_
_entity.id
_entity.type
_entity.pdbx_description
1 polymer ?
#
loop_
_entity_poly.entity_id
_entity_poly.type
_entity_poly.pdbx_seq_one_letter_code
_entity_poly.pdbx_strand_id
1 'polypeptide(L)'
;AASISEPGSAAELPPDPRQGKTGVLEIFSPRYRGRTIMLVIFNLFQAAGYYGFASWVPTLLISQGIAVTTSLLYTFIIAIAAPVGPLLGFWFAGQIERKHLIVGAALAIAAAGLAFTQARAMVGVIGCGVALTLANNILSFAYHGYQPELYSTRIRAFGVGFVYSFSRLATIFSSFAIAAILRTLGADGVFVFIAGCMVVVALVIGLLGPRTHGRPLEEISA
;
A
#
# COMPACT_ATOMS: atom_id res chain seq x y z
N ALA A 1 12.51 28.79 -54.91
CA ALA A 1 11.92 29.25 -53.60
C ALA A 1 10.85 28.27 -53.23
N ALA A 2 11.11 27.37 -52.29
CA ALA A 2 10.15 26.45 -51.75
C ALA A 2 9.42 27.14 -50.60
N SER A 3 8.12 27.35 -50.77
CA SER A 3 7.24 27.86 -49.70
C SER A 3 7.12 26.83 -48.59
N ILE A 4 7.65 27.16 -47.43
CA ILE A 4 7.42 26.43 -46.20
C ILE A 4 5.98 26.71 -45.76
N SER A 5 5.08 25.74 -45.91
CA SER A 5 3.74 25.82 -45.36
C SER A 5 3.85 25.88 -43.82
N GLU A 6 3.26 26.92 -43.25
CA GLU A 6 3.12 27.07 -41.81
C GLU A 6 2.40 25.82 -41.21
N PRO A 7 2.85 25.31 -40.04
CA PRO A 7 2.13 24.25 -39.36
C PRO A 7 0.75 24.77 -38.96
N GLY A 8 -0.30 24.16 -39.53
CA GLY A 8 -1.68 24.51 -39.30
C GLY A 8 -1.95 24.70 -37.80
N SER A 9 -2.60 25.81 -37.48
CA SER A 9 -3.17 26.12 -36.18
C SER A 9 -3.80 24.84 -35.59
N ALA A 10 -3.24 24.35 -34.51
CA ALA A 10 -3.87 23.29 -33.75
C ALA A 10 -5.27 23.80 -33.36
N ALA A 11 -6.29 23.24 -34.01
CA ALA A 11 -7.67 23.58 -33.71
C ALA A 11 -7.85 23.31 -32.22
N GLU A 12 -7.97 24.36 -31.40
CA GLU A 12 -8.35 24.24 -30.00
C GLU A 12 -9.65 23.46 -29.97
N LEU A 13 -9.58 22.22 -29.50
CA LEU A 13 -10.76 21.41 -29.24
C LEU A 13 -11.66 22.27 -28.34
N PRO A 14 -12.94 22.46 -28.69
CA PRO A 14 -13.84 23.21 -27.85
C PRO A 14 -13.80 22.61 -26.44
N PRO A 15 -13.74 23.47 -25.38
CA PRO A 15 -13.71 23.02 -24.01
C PRO A 15 -14.91 22.09 -23.79
N ASP A 16 -14.64 20.85 -23.36
CA ASP A 16 -15.67 19.86 -23.07
C ASP A 16 -16.66 20.49 -22.07
N PRO A 17 -17.94 20.70 -22.46
CA PRO A 17 -18.93 21.29 -21.55
C PRO A 17 -19.15 20.48 -20.27
N ARG A 18 -18.58 19.26 -20.19
CA ARG A 18 -18.56 18.38 -19.01
C ARG A 18 -17.40 18.67 -18.05
N GLN A 19 -16.51 19.64 -18.35
CA GLN A 19 -15.53 20.17 -17.41
C GLN A 19 -16.14 21.08 -16.32
N GLY A 20 -17.47 21.03 -16.14
CA GLY A 20 -18.15 21.61 -15.00
C GLY A 20 -17.57 21.03 -13.70
N LYS A 21 -17.16 21.95 -12.81
CA LYS A 21 -16.62 21.78 -11.47
C LYS A 21 -16.74 20.34 -10.96
N THR A 22 -15.66 19.56 -11.09
CA THR A 22 -15.52 18.28 -10.41
C THR A 22 -15.62 18.57 -8.93
N GLY A 23 -16.83 18.40 -8.39
CA GLY A 23 -17.04 18.71 -6.99
C GLY A 23 -16.26 17.73 -6.15
N VAL A 24 -15.48 18.23 -5.21
CA VAL A 24 -14.85 17.44 -4.14
C VAL A 24 -15.84 16.42 -3.57
N LEU A 25 -17.12 16.72 -3.61
CA LEU A 25 -18.23 15.88 -3.16
C LEU A 25 -18.53 14.67 -4.07
N GLU A 26 -18.03 14.63 -5.30
CA GLU A 26 -18.33 13.52 -6.21
C GLU A 26 -17.75 12.18 -5.72
N ILE A 27 -16.60 12.18 -5.03
CA ILE A 27 -16.03 10.96 -4.43
C ILE A 27 -16.89 10.40 -3.29
N PHE A 28 -17.80 11.21 -2.72
CA PHE A 28 -18.77 10.80 -1.70
C PHE A 28 -20.16 10.51 -2.29
N SER A 29 -20.33 10.58 -3.60
CA SER A 29 -21.58 10.20 -4.24
C SER A 29 -21.94 8.73 -3.93
N PRO A 30 -23.21 8.34 -3.99
CA PRO A 30 -23.63 6.95 -3.76
C PRO A 30 -22.84 5.91 -4.54
N ARG A 31 -22.34 6.30 -5.70
CA ARG A 31 -21.54 5.47 -6.60
C ARG A 31 -20.12 5.19 -6.08
N TYR A 32 -19.45 6.19 -5.50
CA TYR A 32 -18.03 6.09 -5.10
C TYR A 32 -17.83 5.99 -3.60
N ARG A 33 -18.80 6.38 -2.77
CA ARG A 33 -18.65 6.45 -1.31
C ARG A 33 -18.13 5.15 -0.69
N GLY A 34 -18.65 4.00 -1.12
CA GLY A 34 -18.21 2.70 -0.59
C GLY A 34 -16.76 2.41 -0.92
N ARG A 35 -16.34 2.71 -2.17
CA ARG A 35 -14.96 2.55 -2.64
C ARG A 35 -14.02 3.53 -1.92
N THR A 36 -14.45 4.77 -1.74
CA THR A 36 -13.70 5.81 -1.03
C THR A 36 -13.48 5.43 0.43
N ILE A 37 -14.53 5.01 1.14
CA ILE A 37 -14.44 4.56 2.54
C ILE A 37 -13.52 3.34 2.65
N MET A 38 -13.69 2.35 1.78
CA MET A 38 -12.83 1.16 1.72
C MET A 38 -11.36 1.53 1.55
N LEU A 39 -11.04 2.42 0.60
CA LEU A 39 -9.67 2.86 0.34
C LEU A 39 -9.12 3.73 1.48
N VAL A 40 -9.93 4.55 2.15
CA VAL A 40 -9.50 5.31 3.34
C VAL A 40 -9.11 4.34 4.46
N ILE A 41 -9.94 3.34 4.76
CA ILE A 41 -9.63 2.33 5.78
C ILE A 41 -8.37 1.57 5.39
N PHE A 42 -8.26 1.14 4.13
CA PHE A 42 -7.05 0.50 3.61
C PHE A 42 -5.81 1.36 3.85
N ASN A 43 -5.82 2.64 3.43
CA ASN A 43 -4.66 3.53 3.56
C ASN A 43 -4.25 3.75 5.02
N LEU A 44 -5.21 3.87 5.93
CA LEU A 44 -4.94 4.03 7.36
C LEU A 44 -4.19 2.82 7.92
N PHE A 45 -4.73 1.62 7.70
CA PHE A 45 -4.17 0.40 8.29
C PHE A 45 -2.92 -0.11 7.55
N GLN A 46 -2.88 0.01 6.22
CA GLN A 46 -1.71 -0.38 5.44
C GLN A 46 -0.49 0.47 5.79
N ALA A 47 -0.66 1.80 5.90
CA ALA A 47 0.45 2.68 6.24
C ALA A 47 0.96 2.41 7.67
N ALA A 48 0.08 2.16 8.64
CA ALA A 48 0.47 1.78 9.99
C ALA A 48 1.30 0.49 10.00
N GLY A 49 0.90 -0.52 9.24
CA GLY A 49 1.65 -1.77 9.13
C GLY A 49 2.98 -1.63 8.39
N TYR A 50 2.98 -0.92 7.24
CA TYR A 50 4.19 -0.72 6.44
C TYR A 50 5.27 0.06 7.21
N TYR A 51 4.93 1.25 7.69
CA TYR A 51 5.88 2.11 8.40
C TYR A 51 6.17 1.57 9.79
N GLY A 52 5.24 0.83 10.39
CA GLY A 52 5.44 0.13 11.65
C GLY A 52 6.56 -0.90 11.60
N PHE A 53 6.77 -1.56 10.46
CA PHE A 53 7.92 -2.45 10.27
C PHE A 53 9.13 -1.68 9.75
N ALA A 54 9.04 -1.07 8.57
CA ALA A 54 10.18 -0.52 7.84
C ALA A 54 11.02 0.48 8.65
N SER A 55 10.36 1.35 9.43
CA SER A 55 11.05 2.39 10.23
C SER A 55 11.53 1.90 11.60
N TRP A 56 10.94 0.82 12.11
CA TRP A 56 11.18 0.38 13.48
C TRP A 56 12.02 -0.89 13.59
N VAL A 57 12.35 -1.55 12.48
CA VAL A 57 13.16 -2.80 12.47
C VAL A 57 14.41 -2.70 13.36
N PRO A 58 15.30 -1.69 13.21
CA PRO A 58 16.48 -1.59 14.05
C PRO A 58 16.12 -1.51 15.54
N THR A 59 15.14 -0.68 15.89
CA THR A 59 14.71 -0.49 17.28
C THR A 59 14.09 -1.76 17.86
N LEU A 60 13.29 -2.48 17.08
CA LEU A 60 12.69 -3.76 17.49
C LEU A 60 13.75 -4.83 17.74
N LEU A 61 14.77 -4.93 16.90
CA LEU A 61 15.89 -5.85 17.08
C LEU A 61 16.73 -5.50 18.32
N ILE A 62 16.99 -4.21 18.54
CA ILE A 62 17.71 -3.75 19.74
C ILE A 62 16.91 -4.04 21.01
N SER A 63 15.59 -3.87 20.99
CA SER A 63 14.72 -4.18 22.14
C SER A 63 14.68 -5.67 22.47
N GLN A 64 15.02 -6.55 21.51
CA GLN A 64 15.20 -7.98 21.70
C GLN A 64 16.63 -8.35 22.18
N GLY A 65 17.48 -7.38 22.49
CA GLY A 65 18.84 -7.61 23.00
C GLY A 65 19.91 -7.76 21.90
N ILE A 66 19.60 -7.50 20.64
CA ILE A 66 20.57 -7.55 19.55
C ILE A 66 21.40 -6.26 19.57
N ALA A 67 22.73 -6.40 19.48
CA ALA A 67 23.65 -5.26 19.46
C ALA A 67 23.33 -4.30 18.29
N VAL A 68 23.52 -2.99 18.49
CA VAL A 68 23.17 -1.95 17.51
C VAL A 68 23.79 -2.22 16.14
N THR A 69 25.09 -2.53 16.09
CA THR A 69 25.82 -2.83 14.84
C THR A 69 25.24 -4.05 14.10
N THR A 70 24.91 -5.11 14.82
CA THR A 70 24.31 -6.32 14.28
C THR A 70 22.86 -6.05 13.80
N SER A 71 22.11 -5.24 14.54
CA SER A 71 20.76 -4.82 14.17
C SER A 71 20.76 -4.04 12.83
N LEU A 72 21.71 -3.12 12.66
CA LEU A 72 21.86 -2.37 11.41
C LEU A 72 22.26 -3.27 10.25
N LEU A 73 23.15 -4.26 10.48
CA LEU A 73 23.52 -5.25 9.46
C LEU A 73 22.31 -6.08 9.01
N TYR A 74 21.51 -6.59 9.96
CA TYR A 74 20.29 -7.35 9.62
C TYR A 74 19.31 -6.50 8.85
N THR A 75 19.08 -5.25 9.26
CA THR A 75 18.21 -4.31 8.57
C THR A 75 18.70 -4.05 7.14
N PHE A 76 20.01 -3.89 6.94
CA PHE A 76 20.59 -3.70 5.61
C PHE A 76 20.36 -4.92 4.71
N ILE A 77 20.60 -6.14 5.20
CA ILE A 77 20.35 -7.38 4.46
C ILE A 77 18.86 -7.50 4.08
N ILE A 78 17.96 -7.21 5.01
CA ILE A 78 16.51 -7.22 4.79
C ILE A 78 16.12 -6.19 3.72
N ALA A 79 16.72 -4.99 3.76
CA ALA A 79 16.42 -3.90 2.83
C ALA A 79 16.85 -4.22 1.38
N ILE A 80 17.89 -5.04 1.17
CA ILE A 80 18.32 -5.48 -0.17
C ILE A 80 17.19 -6.22 -0.91
N ALA A 81 16.28 -6.86 -0.19
CA ALA A 81 15.13 -7.53 -0.79
C ALA A 81 14.06 -6.58 -1.34
N ALA A 82 14.05 -5.31 -0.93
CA ALA A 82 13.00 -4.35 -1.29
C ALA A 82 12.82 -4.16 -2.81
N PRO A 83 13.86 -4.02 -3.65
CA PRO A 83 13.71 -3.88 -5.10
C PRO A 83 13.13 -5.13 -5.78
N VAL A 84 13.29 -6.32 -5.18
CA VAL A 84 12.78 -7.57 -5.74
C VAL A 84 11.26 -7.67 -5.61
N GLY A 85 10.68 -7.08 -4.56
CA GLY A 85 9.24 -7.13 -4.32
C GLY A 85 8.38 -6.59 -5.46
N PRO A 86 8.62 -5.38 -5.99
CA PRO A 86 7.87 -4.85 -7.14
C PRO A 86 8.02 -5.69 -8.41
N LEU A 87 9.20 -6.29 -8.66
CA LEU A 87 9.42 -7.19 -9.81
C LEU A 87 8.55 -8.45 -9.70
N LEU A 88 8.51 -9.06 -8.51
CA LEU A 88 7.61 -10.17 -8.24
C LEU A 88 6.14 -9.72 -8.35
N GLY A 89 5.80 -8.54 -7.83
CA GLY A 89 4.46 -7.95 -7.95
C GLY A 89 4.04 -7.78 -9.41
N PHE A 90 4.93 -7.29 -10.26
CA PHE A 90 4.70 -7.16 -11.70
C PHE A 90 4.45 -8.52 -12.36
N TRP A 91 5.25 -9.54 -12.05
CA TRP A 91 5.08 -10.88 -12.58
C TRP A 91 3.75 -11.51 -12.16
N PHE A 92 3.37 -11.39 -10.89
CA PHE A 92 2.10 -11.91 -10.37
C PHE A 92 0.87 -11.12 -10.87
N ALA A 93 1.00 -9.81 -11.10
CA ALA A 93 -0.12 -8.97 -11.55
C ALA A 93 -0.67 -9.37 -12.94
N GLY A 94 0.14 -10.04 -13.77
CA GLY A 94 -0.32 -10.59 -15.05
C GLY A 94 -1.11 -11.90 -14.93
N GLN A 95 -1.01 -12.58 -13.79
CA GLN A 95 -1.57 -13.92 -13.58
C GLN A 95 -2.67 -13.97 -12.53
N ILE A 96 -2.62 -13.06 -11.56
CA ILE A 96 -3.50 -13.05 -10.38
C ILE A 96 -4.26 -11.73 -10.35
N GLU A 97 -5.54 -11.78 -9.99
CA GLU A 97 -6.34 -10.58 -9.77
C GLU A 97 -5.72 -9.72 -8.66
N ARG A 98 -5.60 -8.41 -8.90
CA ARG A 98 -4.97 -7.45 -7.97
C ARG A 98 -5.57 -7.50 -6.57
N LYS A 99 -6.88 -7.69 -6.47
CA LYS A 99 -7.58 -7.89 -5.19
C LYS A 99 -6.99 -9.06 -4.40
N HIS A 100 -6.84 -10.21 -5.03
CA HIS A 100 -6.32 -11.41 -4.38
C HIS A 100 -4.84 -11.27 -4.05
N LEU A 101 -4.08 -10.59 -4.91
CA LEU A 101 -2.67 -10.29 -4.65
C LEU A 101 -2.49 -9.39 -3.42
N ILE A 102 -3.34 -8.36 -3.27
CA ILE A 102 -3.34 -7.49 -2.09
C ILE A 102 -3.69 -8.29 -0.83
N VAL A 103 -4.77 -9.10 -0.87
CA VAL A 103 -5.20 -9.91 0.27
C VAL A 103 -4.12 -10.93 0.66
N GLY A 104 -3.58 -11.65 -0.32
CA GLY A 104 -2.52 -12.63 -0.08
C GLY A 104 -1.25 -12.01 0.51
N ALA A 105 -0.83 -10.87 -0.03
CA ALA A 105 0.33 -10.14 0.49
C ALA A 105 0.08 -9.61 1.92
N ALA A 106 -1.11 -9.08 2.22
CA ALA A 106 -1.45 -8.62 3.56
C ALA A 106 -1.43 -9.77 4.58
N LEU A 107 -1.98 -10.93 4.22
CA LEU A 107 -1.94 -12.11 5.08
C LEU A 107 -0.50 -12.66 5.23
N ALA A 108 0.31 -12.62 4.17
CA ALA A 108 1.72 -12.99 4.24
C ALA A 108 2.52 -12.06 5.18
N ILE A 109 2.24 -10.74 5.17
CA ILE A 109 2.83 -9.78 6.10
C ILE A 109 2.43 -10.12 7.54
N ALA A 110 1.14 -10.40 7.78
CA ALA A 110 0.65 -10.77 9.11
C ALA A 110 1.34 -12.04 9.62
N ALA A 111 1.40 -13.09 8.80
CA ALA A 111 2.04 -14.36 9.15
C ALA A 111 3.54 -14.21 9.39
N ALA A 112 4.26 -13.53 8.48
CA ALA A 112 5.70 -13.30 8.62
C ALA A 112 6.03 -12.41 9.84
N GLY A 113 5.18 -11.42 10.13
CA GLY A 113 5.32 -10.58 11.33
C GLY A 113 5.17 -11.39 12.62
N LEU A 114 4.17 -12.25 12.71
CA LEU A 114 4.01 -13.16 13.86
C LEU A 114 5.14 -14.18 13.96
N ALA A 115 5.61 -14.73 12.83
CA ALA A 115 6.76 -15.63 12.81
C ALA A 115 8.05 -14.93 13.27
N PHE A 116 8.21 -13.65 12.96
CA PHE A 116 9.37 -12.86 13.39
C PHE A 116 9.48 -12.80 14.92
N THR A 117 8.36 -12.76 15.67
CA THR A 117 8.37 -12.75 17.14
C THR A 117 8.97 -14.05 17.73
N GLN A 118 8.84 -15.16 17.03
CA GLN A 118 9.33 -16.48 17.45
C GLN A 118 10.77 -16.75 16.98
N ALA A 119 11.28 -15.96 16.03
CA ALA A 119 12.61 -16.14 15.46
C ALA A 119 13.70 -15.74 16.47
N ARG A 120 14.52 -16.70 16.88
CA ARG A 120 15.67 -16.49 17.79
C ARG A 120 17.01 -16.61 17.06
N ALA A 121 17.07 -17.43 16.02
CA ALA A 121 18.26 -17.61 15.22
C ALA A 121 18.38 -16.50 14.15
N MET A 122 19.62 -16.08 13.85
CA MET A 122 19.93 -15.09 12.83
C MET A 122 19.22 -15.36 11.50
N VAL A 123 19.25 -16.60 11.03
CA VAL A 123 18.63 -17.01 9.77
C VAL A 123 17.11 -16.81 9.81
N GLY A 124 16.48 -17.13 10.94
CA GLY A 124 15.03 -16.92 11.13
C GLY A 124 14.64 -15.45 11.11
N VAL A 125 15.38 -14.61 11.83
CA VAL A 125 15.14 -13.15 11.87
C VAL A 125 15.28 -12.53 10.48
N ILE A 126 16.36 -12.81 9.78
CA ILE A 126 16.61 -12.30 8.42
C ILE A 126 15.55 -12.86 7.45
N GLY A 127 15.27 -14.17 7.50
CA GLY A 127 14.29 -14.82 6.62
C GLY A 127 12.89 -14.23 6.77
N CYS A 128 12.41 -14.09 8.01
CA CYS A 128 11.10 -13.44 8.27
C CYS A 128 11.11 -11.96 7.85
N GLY A 129 12.20 -11.22 8.10
CA GLY A 129 12.35 -9.83 7.70
C GLY A 129 12.33 -9.65 6.18
N VAL A 130 13.02 -10.52 5.45
CA VAL A 130 13.00 -10.54 3.97
C VAL A 130 11.59 -10.87 3.46
N ALA A 131 10.94 -11.90 4.00
CA ALA A 131 9.57 -12.27 3.63
C ALA A 131 8.59 -11.11 3.85
N LEU A 132 8.70 -10.43 5.00
CA LEU A 132 7.93 -9.21 5.32
C LEU A 132 8.17 -8.10 4.29
N THR A 133 9.43 -7.82 3.96
CA THR A 133 9.81 -6.78 3.02
C THR A 133 9.31 -7.09 1.61
N LEU A 134 9.45 -8.32 1.14
CA LEU A 134 8.94 -8.74 -0.16
C LEU A 134 7.41 -8.60 -0.22
N ALA A 135 6.70 -9.14 0.77
CA ALA A 135 5.24 -9.06 0.83
C ALA A 135 4.74 -7.62 0.89
N ASN A 136 5.38 -6.73 1.66
CA ASN A 136 5.07 -5.30 1.72
C ASN A 136 5.24 -4.61 0.36
N ASN A 137 6.31 -4.91 -0.36
CA ASN A 137 6.56 -4.29 -1.66
C ASN A 137 5.63 -4.84 -2.75
N ILE A 138 5.28 -6.15 -2.71
CA ILE A 138 4.25 -6.73 -3.57
C ILE A 138 2.89 -6.08 -3.31
N LEU A 139 2.49 -5.93 -2.03
CA LEU A 139 1.25 -5.26 -1.65
C LEU A 139 1.23 -3.82 -2.15
N SER A 140 2.31 -3.08 -1.94
CA SER A 140 2.44 -1.69 -2.40
C SER A 140 2.30 -1.59 -3.91
N PHE A 141 2.97 -2.44 -4.69
CA PHE A 141 2.86 -2.49 -6.13
C PHE A 141 1.41 -2.76 -6.58
N ALA A 142 0.80 -3.82 -6.06
CA ALA A 142 -0.57 -4.20 -6.42
C ALA A 142 -1.59 -3.11 -6.08
N TYR A 143 -1.45 -2.49 -4.93
CA TYR A 143 -2.32 -1.44 -4.44
C TYR A 143 -2.24 -0.15 -5.27
N HIS A 144 -1.03 0.32 -5.62
CA HIS A 144 -0.87 1.53 -6.45
C HIS A 144 -1.46 1.36 -7.86
N GLY A 145 -1.51 0.12 -8.36
CA GLY A 145 -2.24 -0.19 -9.60
C GLY A 145 -3.76 -0.30 -9.40
N TYR A 146 -4.21 -0.85 -8.27
CA TYR A 146 -5.62 -1.09 -7.98
C TYR A 146 -6.41 0.19 -7.68
N GLN A 147 -5.84 1.09 -6.90
CA GLN A 147 -6.50 2.32 -6.43
C GLN A 147 -7.01 3.23 -7.56
N PRO A 148 -6.23 3.53 -8.63
CA PRO A 148 -6.70 4.35 -9.75
C PRO A 148 -7.83 3.71 -10.57
N GLU A 149 -7.92 2.37 -10.60
CA GLU A 149 -8.95 1.66 -11.36
C GLU A 149 -10.35 1.82 -10.76
N LEU A 150 -10.45 2.19 -9.50
CA LEU A 150 -11.72 2.35 -8.79
C LEU A 150 -12.41 3.69 -9.04
N TYR A 151 -11.75 4.63 -9.71
CA TYR A 151 -12.27 5.95 -10.01
C TYR A 151 -12.31 6.20 -11.53
N SER A 152 -13.37 6.87 -12.00
CA SER A 152 -13.44 7.34 -13.39
C SER A 152 -12.30 8.31 -13.70
N THR A 153 -11.89 8.38 -14.96
CA THR A 153 -10.76 9.21 -15.42
C THR A 153 -10.89 10.67 -14.95
N ARG A 154 -12.12 11.19 -14.90
CA ARG A 154 -12.42 12.57 -14.52
C ARG A 154 -12.04 12.91 -13.08
N ILE A 155 -12.31 12.00 -12.12
CA ILE A 155 -12.09 12.23 -10.68
C ILE A 155 -10.92 11.45 -10.12
N ARG A 156 -10.25 10.65 -10.95
CA ARG A 156 -9.20 9.70 -10.53
C ARG A 156 -8.08 10.37 -9.73
N ALA A 157 -7.48 11.41 -10.28
CA ALA A 157 -6.37 12.10 -9.63
C ALA A 157 -6.75 12.65 -8.25
N PHE A 158 -7.93 13.28 -8.17
CA PHE A 158 -8.45 13.81 -6.91
C PHE A 158 -8.80 12.69 -5.93
N GLY A 159 -9.55 11.67 -6.36
CA GLY A 159 -9.95 10.54 -5.51
C GLY A 159 -8.75 9.79 -4.94
N VAL A 160 -7.75 9.47 -5.79
CA VAL A 160 -6.51 8.82 -5.35
C VAL A 160 -5.74 9.71 -4.38
N GLY A 161 -5.56 11.00 -4.67
CA GLY A 161 -4.88 11.94 -3.78
C GLY A 161 -5.57 12.06 -2.42
N PHE A 162 -6.91 12.15 -2.42
CA PHE A 162 -7.71 12.23 -1.20
C PHE A 162 -7.52 11.00 -0.31
N VAL A 163 -7.74 9.78 -0.84
CA VAL A 163 -7.63 8.57 -0.02
C VAL A 163 -6.18 8.30 0.40
N TYR A 164 -5.20 8.66 -0.44
CA TYR A 164 -3.78 8.51 -0.11
C TYR A 164 -3.32 9.48 0.99
N SER A 165 -3.97 10.65 1.15
CA SER A 165 -3.64 11.58 2.23
C SER A 165 -3.82 10.96 3.63
N PHE A 166 -4.76 10.02 3.78
CA PHE A 166 -4.97 9.29 5.03
C PHE A 166 -3.80 8.38 5.41
N SER A 167 -3.00 7.93 4.45
CA SER A 167 -1.76 7.20 4.75
C SER A 167 -0.74 8.07 5.49
N ARG A 168 -0.70 9.38 5.19
CA ARG A 168 0.20 10.33 5.87
C ARG A 168 -0.25 10.57 7.31
N LEU A 169 -1.56 10.74 7.53
CA LEU A 169 -2.11 10.82 8.88
C LEU A 169 -1.83 9.54 9.67
N ALA A 170 -2.06 8.38 9.07
CA ALA A 170 -1.77 7.09 9.70
C ALA A 170 -0.29 6.95 10.07
N THR A 171 0.64 7.42 9.24
CA THR A 171 2.08 7.36 9.54
C THR A 171 2.44 8.15 10.80
N ILE A 172 1.82 9.33 10.97
CA ILE A 172 2.04 10.15 12.17
C ILE A 172 1.52 9.42 13.42
N PHE A 173 0.25 9.01 13.41
CA PHE A 173 -0.38 8.37 14.57
C PHE A 173 0.20 6.99 14.88
N SER A 174 0.57 6.22 13.86
CA SER A 174 1.16 4.89 14.06
C SER A 174 2.50 4.95 14.77
N SER A 175 3.32 5.97 14.54
CA SER A 175 4.60 6.14 15.23
C SER A 175 4.40 6.30 16.75
N PHE A 176 3.40 7.08 17.17
CA PHE A 176 3.07 7.22 18.59
C PHE A 176 2.48 5.92 19.17
N ALA A 177 1.57 5.26 18.43
CA ALA A 177 0.98 4.00 18.84
C ALA A 177 2.06 2.92 19.03
N ILE A 178 2.97 2.78 18.06
CA ILE A 178 4.07 1.81 18.12
C ILE A 178 5.01 2.10 19.28
N ALA A 179 5.37 3.38 19.52
CA ALA A 179 6.21 3.76 20.65
C ALA A 179 5.53 3.41 22.00
N ALA A 180 4.21 3.62 22.13
CA ALA A 180 3.45 3.25 23.31
C ALA A 180 3.39 1.73 23.51
N ILE A 181 3.07 0.99 22.43
CA ILE A 181 3.00 -0.48 22.45
C ILE A 181 4.36 -1.08 22.79
N LEU A 182 5.44 -0.57 22.19
CA LEU A 182 6.80 -1.05 22.45
C LEU A 182 7.19 -0.89 23.92
N ARG A 183 6.76 0.21 24.57
CA ARG A 183 7.01 0.45 25.98
C ARG A 183 6.23 -0.48 26.92
N THR A 184 5.00 -0.85 26.56
CA THR A 184 4.09 -1.59 27.44
C THR A 184 4.08 -3.10 27.17
N LEU A 185 4.15 -3.50 25.90
CA LEU A 185 4.01 -4.89 25.44
C LEU A 185 5.27 -5.41 24.73
N GLY A 186 6.30 -4.58 24.60
CA GLY A 186 7.55 -4.97 23.91
C GLY A 186 7.40 -5.12 22.40
N ALA A 187 8.43 -5.70 21.78
CA ALA A 187 8.46 -5.91 20.32
C ALA A 187 7.35 -6.84 19.84
N ASP A 188 7.01 -7.86 20.61
CA ASP A 188 5.96 -8.83 20.26
C ASP A 188 4.59 -8.14 20.12
N GLY A 189 4.27 -7.18 21.01
CA GLY A 189 3.07 -6.37 20.94
C GLY A 189 3.00 -5.54 19.65
N VAL A 190 4.13 -5.01 19.19
CA VAL A 190 4.20 -4.24 17.93
C VAL A 190 3.91 -5.14 16.74
N PHE A 191 4.46 -6.36 16.69
CA PHE A 191 4.16 -7.30 15.59
C PHE A 191 2.72 -7.77 15.58
N VAL A 192 2.12 -8.00 16.76
CA VAL A 192 0.68 -8.30 16.87
C VAL A 192 -0.17 -7.14 16.35
N PHE A 193 0.19 -5.90 16.67
CA PHE A 193 -0.48 -4.71 16.15
C PHE A 193 -0.37 -4.63 14.61
N ILE A 194 0.83 -4.83 14.05
CA ILE A 194 1.05 -4.84 12.59
C ILE A 194 0.21 -5.95 11.94
N ALA A 195 0.21 -7.16 12.50
CA ALA A 195 -0.58 -8.28 12.00
C ALA A 195 -2.09 -7.95 12.04
N GLY A 196 -2.57 -7.34 13.11
CA GLY A 196 -3.95 -6.88 13.23
C GLY A 196 -4.31 -5.86 12.14
N CYS A 197 -3.46 -4.87 11.88
CA CYS A 197 -3.64 -3.92 10.79
C CYS A 197 -3.73 -4.62 9.42
N MET A 198 -2.87 -5.60 9.16
CA MET A 198 -2.87 -6.34 7.89
C MET A 198 -4.10 -7.24 7.74
N VAL A 199 -4.59 -7.83 8.81
CA VAL A 199 -5.86 -8.58 8.80
C VAL A 199 -7.03 -7.66 8.44
N VAL A 200 -7.08 -6.44 9.00
CA VAL A 200 -8.10 -5.45 8.62
C VAL A 200 -8.00 -5.09 7.14
N VAL A 201 -6.79 -4.87 6.62
CA VAL A 201 -6.54 -4.63 5.19
C VAL A 201 -7.07 -5.79 4.34
N ALA A 202 -6.74 -7.03 4.71
CA ALA A 202 -7.18 -8.23 4.00
C ALA A 202 -8.70 -8.38 4.00
N LEU A 203 -9.36 -8.13 5.13
CA LEU A 203 -10.81 -8.20 5.27
C LEU A 203 -11.50 -7.10 4.46
N VAL A 204 -11.05 -5.85 4.58
CA VAL A 204 -11.67 -4.72 3.88
C VAL A 204 -11.58 -4.87 2.37
N ILE A 205 -10.40 -5.17 1.83
CA ILE A 205 -10.24 -5.41 0.39
C ILE A 205 -10.89 -6.73 -0.03
N GLY A 206 -10.77 -7.78 0.78
CA GLY A 206 -11.34 -9.09 0.49
C GLY A 206 -12.87 -9.09 0.41
N LEU A 207 -13.55 -8.35 1.28
CA LEU A 207 -15.01 -8.30 1.33
C LEU A 207 -15.59 -7.19 0.44
N LEU A 208 -15.02 -5.99 0.49
CA LEU A 208 -15.58 -4.81 -0.15
C LEU A 208 -14.94 -4.47 -1.50
N GLY A 209 -13.73 -4.98 -1.79
CA GLY A 209 -13.01 -4.65 -3.00
C GLY A 209 -13.66 -5.28 -4.26
N PRO A 210 -13.98 -4.49 -5.29
CA PRO A 210 -14.45 -5.03 -6.56
C PRO A 210 -13.31 -5.74 -7.30
N ARG A 211 -13.69 -6.64 -8.21
CA ARG A 211 -12.75 -7.30 -9.13
C ARG A 211 -12.48 -6.37 -10.29
N THR A 212 -11.21 -6.19 -10.64
CA THR A 212 -10.79 -5.27 -11.70
C THR A 212 -10.09 -5.94 -12.88
N HIS A 213 -9.61 -7.18 -12.70
CA HIS A 213 -8.85 -7.88 -13.73
C HIS A 213 -9.71 -8.21 -14.95
N GLY A 214 -9.25 -7.83 -16.15
CA GLY A 214 -9.91 -8.13 -17.41
C GLY A 214 -11.19 -7.35 -17.70
N ARG A 215 -11.53 -6.32 -16.90
CA ARG A 215 -12.70 -5.45 -17.15
C ARG A 215 -12.25 -4.09 -17.67
N PRO A 216 -12.95 -3.52 -18.67
CA PRO A 216 -12.70 -2.16 -19.12
C PRO A 216 -12.99 -1.18 -17.98
N LEU A 217 -12.17 -0.10 -17.91
CA LEU A 217 -12.26 0.89 -16.84
C LEU A 217 -13.64 1.56 -16.75
N GLU A 218 -14.35 1.65 -17.89
CA GLU A 218 -15.69 2.20 -18.00
C GLU A 218 -16.72 1.34 -17.23
N GLU A 219 -16.60 0.02 -17.29
CA GLU A 219 -17.46 -0.90 -16.53
C GLU A 219 -17.17 -0.86 -15.02
N ILE A 220 -15.90 -0.77 -14.65
CA ILE A 220 -15.50 -0.71 -13.24
C ILE A 220 -15.97 0.60 -12.63
N SER A 221 -15.92 1.69 -13.40
CA SER A 221 -16.30 3.02 -12.95
C SER A 221 -17.77 3.35 -13.21
N ALA A 222 -18.52 2.46 -13.88
CA ALA A 222 -19.96 2.61 -14.17
C ALA A 222 -20.89 2.40 -12.97
#